data_c2a1839fb46dd22364904d834e2717fe
#
_entry.id   c2a1839fb46dd22364904d834e2717fe
#
_cell.length_a   1.000
_cell.length_b   1.000
_cell.length_c   1.000
_cell.angle_alpha   90.00
_cell.angle_beta   90.00
_cell.angle_gamma   90.00
#
_symmetry.space_group_name_H-M   'P 1'
#
loop_
_entity.id
_entity.type
_entity.pdbx_description
1 polymer ?
#
loop_
_entity_poly.entity_id
_entity_poly.type
_entity_poly.pdbx_seq_one_letter_code
_entity_poly.pdbx_strand_id
1 'polypeptide(L)'
;NAHRLLENLPNQINQTMGLLAQVDLLSKDDKEYISIRVEAANQAISYKGKFYYRSGSTLQEMNGVALQQFLINKNGLSYELLPNSTATIEDIDRDTVEYFLYCAGKAGRITGDAGNSSTETILQHLNLLTRDNQLTNAAVLLFGKNPQQFYPTSHFRLGRFGKRPSDLLFQDQVEGNIFQMTN
;
A
#
# COMPACT_ATOMS: atom_id res chain seq x y z
N ASN A 1 -29.08 -25.69 24.98
CA ASN A 1 -27.82 -26.31 24.54
C ASN A 1 -26.66 -25.32 24.44
N ALA A 2 -26.62 -24.31 25.34
CA ALA A 2 -25.56 -23.28 25.35
C ALA A 2 -24.18 -23.91 25.63
N HIS A 3 -24.07 -24.87 26.53
CA HIS A 3 -22.80 -25.55 26.82
C HIS A 3 -22.16 -26.22 25.59
N ARG A 4 -22.95 -26.85 24.73
CA ARG A 4 -22.43 -27.45 23.49
C ARG A 4 -21.91 -26.41 22.50
N LEU A 5 -22.49 -25.22 22.49
CA LEU A 5 -22.02 -24.11 21.68
C LEU A 5 -20.71 -23.54 22.21
N LEU A 6 -20.54 -23.41 23.53
CA LEU A 6 -19.30 -22.98 24.17
C LEU A 6 -18.10 -23.85 23.78
N GLU A 7 -18.28 -25.16 23.72
CA GLU A 7 -17.23 -26.12 23.39
C GLU A 7 -16.89 -26.10 21.89
N ASN A 8 -17.88 -25.90 21.02
CA ASN A 8 -17.70 -26.04 19.58
C ASN A 8 -17.36 -24.74 18.86
N LEU A 9 -17.90 -23.59 19.30
CA LEU A 9 -17.72 -22.32 18.62
C LEU A 9 -16.26 -21.86 18.48
N PRO A 10 -15.39 -21.93 19.53
CA PRO A 10 -13.99 -21.54 19.41
C PRO A 10 -13.26 -22.35 18.33
N ASN A 11 -13.49 -23.67 18.33
CA ASN A 11 -12.87 -24.58 17.35
C ASN A 11 -13.40 -24.30 15.92
N GLN A 12 -14.70 -24.07 15.79
CA GLN A 12 -15.31 -23.78 14.50
C GLN A 12 -14.82 -22.44 13.92
N ILE A 13 -14.70 -21.41 14.75
CA ILE A 13 -14.16 -20.10 14.36
C ILE A 13 -12.71 -20.26 13.92
N ASN A 14 -11.90 -20.96 14.70
CA ASN A 14 -10.50 -21.20 14.37
C ASN A 14 -10.34 -21.97 13.05
N GLN A 15 -11.07 -23.07 12.88
CA GLN A 15 -10.99 -23.90 11.66
C GLN A 15 -11.47 -23.17 10.40
N THR A 16 -12.44 -22.27 10.52
CA THR A 16 -13.05 -21.60 9.35
C THR A 16 -12.40 -20.28 9.01
N MET A 17 -11.83 -19.58 10.01
CA MET A 17 -11.31 -18.22 9.86
C MET A 17 -9.85 -18.08 10.30
N GLY A 18 -9.25 -19.07 10.98
CA GLY A 18 -7.92 -18.97 11.57
C GLY A 18 -7.84 -17.98 12.74
N LEU A 19 -8.97 -17.67 13.38
CA LEU A 19 -9.06 -16.71 14.48
C LEU A 19 -9.16 -17.42 15.83
N LEU A 20 -8.52 -16.83 16.83
CA LEU A 20 -8.77 -17.17 18.23
C LEU A 20 -9.89 -16.27 18.75
N ALA A 21 -10.99 -16.87 19.17
CA ALA A 21 -12.12 -16.18 19.77
C ALA A 21 -12.29 -16.63 21.21
N GLN A 22 -12.52 -15.67 22.11
CA GLN A 22 -12.96 -15.96 23.47
C GLN A 22 -14.49 -16.08 23.47
N VAL A 23 -15.00 -17.19 23.95
CA VAL A 23 -16.43 -17.47 23.96
C VAL A 23 -16.86 -17.73 25.39
N ASP A 24 -17.73 -16.88 25.92
CA ASP A 24 -18.21 -16.91 27.31
C ASP A 24 -19.73 -17.03 27.35
N LEU A 25 -20.24 -17.76 28.34
CA LEU A 25 -21.66 -17.76 28.67
C LEU A 25 -21.91 -16.72 29.76
N LEU A 26 -22.74 -15.77 29.47
CA LEU A 26 -23.11 -14.70 30.39
C LEU A 26 -24.62 -14.77 30.69
N SER A 27 -25.03 -14.27 31.88
CA SER A 27 -26.44 -14.18 32.26
C SER A 27 -26.78 -12.72 32.54
N LYS A 28 -27.91 -12.25 32.00
CA LYS A 28 -28.49 -10.95 32.29
C LYS A 28 -30.01 -11.03 32.23
N ASP A 29 -30.68 -10.49 33.26
CA ASP A 29 -32.14 -10.45 33.35
C ASP A 29 -32.78 -11.87 33.19
N ASP A 30 -32.23 -12.87 33.90
CA ASP A 30 -32.60 -14.29 33.85
C ASP A 30 -32.52 -14.94 32.45
N LYS A 31 -31.77 -14.34 31.53
CA LYS A 31 -31.50 -14.91 30.21
C LYS A 31 -30.03 -15.17 30.02
N GLU A 32 -29.71 -16.36 29.53
CA GLU A 32 -28.37 -16.74 29.14
C GLU A 32 -28.09 -16.27 27.70
N TYR A 33 -26.89 -15.72 27.48
CA TYR A 33 -26.41 -15.38 26.15
C TYR A 33 -24.93 -15.72 26.00
N ILE A 34 -24.53 -16.00 24.75
CA ILE A 34 -23.13 -16.27 24.39
C ILE A 34 -22.48 -14.97 23.96
N SER A 35 -21.39 -14.64 24.63
CA SER A 35 -20.51 -13.52 24.24
C SER A 35 -19.33 -14.05 23.46
N ILE A 36 -19.09 -13.52 22.27
CA ILE A 36 -17.93 -13.86 21.44
C ILE A 36 -17.08 -12.62 21.33
N ARG A 37 -15.86 -12.67 21.84
CA ARG A 37 -14.88 -11.59 21.73
C ARG A 37 -13.77 -11.98 20.77
N VAL A 38 -13.51 -11.13 19.80
CA VAL A 38 -12.45 -11.30 18.81
C VAL A 38 -11.62 -10.03 18.80
N GLU A 39 -10.31 -10.16 18.89
CA GLU A 39 -9.39 -9.02 18.77
C GLU A 39 -9.27 -8.57 17.31
N ALA A 40 -8.97 -7.27 17.12
CA ALA A 40 -8.74 -6.74 15.81
C ALA A 40 -7.48 -7.36 15.21
N ALA A 41 -7.61 -8.00 14.05
CA ALA A 41 -6.47 -8.60 13.35
C ALA A 41 -5.84 -7.61 12.37
N ASN A 42 -4.52 -7.52 12.41
CA ASN A 42 -3.75 -6.75 11.45
C ASN A 42 -3.69 -7.43 10.07
N GLN A 43 -3.85 -8.75 10.04
CA GLN A 43 -3.84 -9.53 8.80
C GLN A 43 -5.23 -9.64 8.19
N ALA A 44 -5.27 -9.92 6.88
CA ALA A 44 -6.50 -10.22 6.17
C ALA A 44 -7.06 -11.58 6.60
N ILE A 45 -8.33 -11.60 7.00
CA ILE A 45 -9.00 -12.82 7.47
C ILE A 45 -9.89 -13.35 6.36
N SER A 46 -9.73 -14.62 6.03
CA SER A 46 -10.62 -15.32 5.11
C SER A 46 -11.66 -16.15 5.86
N TYR A 47 -12.84 -16.28 5.29
CA TYR A 47 -13.83 -17.27 5.71
C TYR A 47 -13.90 -18.37 4.66
N LYS A 48 -13.50 -19.58 5.04
CA LYS A 48 -13.41 -20.73 4.11
C LYS A 48 -12.62 -20.42 2.82
N GLY A 49 -11.49 -19.72 2.99
CA GLY A 49 -10.61 -19.35 1.87
C GLY A 49 -11.09 -18.17 1.00
N LYS A 50 -12.21 -17.53 1.34
CA LYS A 50 -12.74 -16.38 0.63
C LYS A 50 -12.73 -15.13 1.51
N PHE A 51 -12.53 -13.97 0.88
CA PHE A 51 -12.55 -12.67 1.56
C PHE A 51 -13.85 -11.94 1.26
N TYR A 52 -14.41 -11.29 2.28
CA TYR A 52 -15.71 -10.65 2.18
C TYR A 52 -15.64 -9.21 2.66
N TYR A 53 -16.40 -8.36 2.01
CA TYR A 53 -16.64 -6.98 2.38
C TYR A 53 -18.14 -6.77 2.67
N ARG A 54 -18.44 -6.03 3.74
CA ARG A 54 -19.83 -5.66 4.06
C ARG A 54 -20.09 -4.22 3.63
N SER A 55 -21.07 -4.05 2.76
CA SER A 55 -21.60 -2.74 2.38
C SER A 55 -23.06 -2.63 2.86
N GLY A 56 -23.25 -1.86 3.92
CA GLY A 56 -24.55 -1.78 4.57
C GLY A 56 -25.03 -3.14 5.08
N SER A 57 -26.15 -3.63 4.56
CA SER A 57 -26.74 -4.94 4.90
C SER A 57 -26.22 -6.10 4.02
N THR A 58 -25.51 -5.82 2.94
CA THR A 58 -25.04 -6.81 1.97
C THR A 58 -23.63 -7.30 2.25
N LEU A 59 -23.43 -8.61 2.12
CA LEU A 59 -22.13 -9.26 2.15
C LEU A 59 -21.70 -9.57 0.71
N GLN A 60 -20.53 -9.06 0.32
CA GLN A 60 -19.98 -9.23 -1.03
C GLN A 60 -18.64 -9.93 -0.96
N GLU A 61 -18.43 -10.91 -1.85
CA GLU A 61 -17.14 -11.58 -2.01
C GLU A 61 -16.17 -10.64 -2.74
N MET A 62 -14.99 -10.43 -2.16
CA MET A 62 -13.93 -9.64 -2.79
C MET A 62 -13.16 -10.49 -3.80
N ASN A 63 -13.04 -9.99 -5.02
CA ASN A 63 -12.34 -10.62 -6.12
C ASN A 63 -11.47 -9.62 -6.89
N GLY A 64 -10.51 -10.12 -7.68
CA GLY A 64 -9.70 -9.31 -8.58
C GLY A 64 -8.96 -8.16 -7.89
N VAL A 65 -9.04 -6.96 -8.47
CA VAL A 65 -8.32 -5.76 -8.01
C VAL A 65 -8.72 -5.36 -6.59
N ALA A 66 -10.00 -5.48 -6.23
CA ALA A 66 -10.49 -5.13 -4.89
C ALA A 66 -9.85 -6.00 -3.80
N LEU A 67 -9.72 -7.31 -4.08
CA LEU A 67 -9.04 -8.24 -3.18
C LEU A 67 -7.55 -7.94 -3.06
N GLN A 68 -6.87 -7.69 -4.18
CA GLN A 68 -5.44 -7.33 -4.17
C GLN A 68 -5.19 -6.07 -3.33
N GLN A 69 -5.98 -5.02 -3.55
CA GLN A 69 -5.86 -3.77 -2.79
C GLN A 69 -6.13 -3.96 -1.30
N PHE A 70 -7.12 -4.78 -0.95
CA PHE A 70 -7.43 -5.12 0.44
C PHE A 70 -6.26 -5.84 1.11
N LEU A 71 -5.65 -6.83 0.44
CA LEU A 71 -4.52 -7.61 0.98
C LEU A 71 -3.28 -6.73 1.17
N ILE A 72 -2.97 -5.85 0.22
CA ILE A 72 -1.87 -4.89 0.31
C ILE A 72 -2.07 -3.98 1.52
N ASN A 73 -3.24 -3.36 1.63
CA ASN A 73 -3.55 -2.43 2.73
C ASN A 73 -3.53 -3.12 4.10
N LYS A 74 -4.01 -4.35 4.21
CA LYS A 74 -4.04 -5.11 5.47
C LYS A 74 -2.66 -5.56 5.93
N ASN A 75 -1.76 -5.82 5.01
CA ASN A 75 -0.37 -6.17 5.35
C ASN A 75 0.47 -4.94 5.76
N GLY A 76 -0.12 -3.75 5.81
CA GLY A 76 0.57 -2.50 6.12
C GLY A 76 1.59 -2.10 5.05
N LEU A 77 1.52 -2.74 3.88
CA LEU A 77 2.32 -2.40 2.73
C LEU A 77 1.55 -1.37 1.90
N SER A 78 2.15 -0.25 1.65
CA SER A 78 1.64 0.66 0.64
C SER A 78 2.25 0.29 -0.73
N TYR A 79 1.56 0.65 -1.81
CA TYR A 79 1.96 0.31 -3.18
C TYR A 79 3.39 0.74 -3.49
N GLU A 80 3.77 1.91 -3.00
CA GLU A 80 5.10 2.48 -3.21
C GLU A 80 6.23 1.67 -2.56
N LEU A 81 5.96 0.92 -1.49
CA LEU A 81 6.95 0.07 -0.80
C LEU A 81 7.08 -1.33 -1.40
N LEU A 82 6.18 -1.72 -2.32
CA LEU A 82 6.28 -3.01 -2.99
C LEU A 82 7.51 -3.04 -3.90
N PRO A 83 8.21 -4.19 -3.99
CA PRO A 83 9.31 -4.35 -4.91
C PRO A 83 8.84 -4.28 -6.36
N ASN A 84 9.61 -3.57 -7.20
CA ASN A 84 9.48 -3.69 -8.65
C ASN A 84 10.32 -4.87 -9.11
N SER A 85 9.68 -5.89 -9.69
CA SER A 85 10.33 -7.14 -10.07
C SER A 85 11.16 -7.05 -11.37
N THR A 86 11.06 -5.94 -12.11
CA THR A 86 11.66 -5.80 -13.44
C THR A 86 12.67 -4.66 -13.53
N ALA A 87 12.55 -3.64 -12.67
CA ALA A 87 13.48 -2.54 -12.64
C ALA A 87 14.79 -2.90 -11.96
N THR A 88 15.89 -2.35 -12.45
CA THR A 88 17.25 -2.52 -11.96
C THR A 88 17.85 -1.18 -11.57
N ILE A 89 19.02 -1.19 -10.91
CA ILE A 89 19.72 0.04 -10.55
C ILE A 89 20.12 0.89 -11.78
N GLU A 90 20.27 0.25 -12.93
CA GLU A 90 20.60 0.92 -14.19
C GLU A 90 19.45 1.78 -14.71
N ASP A 91 18.23 1.50 -14.29
CA ASP A 91 17.03 2.27 -14.61
C ASP A 91 16.91 3.55 -13.76
N ILE A 92 17.76 3.73 -12.76
CA ILE A 92 17.77 4.92 -11.90
C ILE A 92 18.58 6.05 -12.56
N ASP A 93 17.99 7.23 -12.56
CA ASP A 93 18.59 8.48 -13.04
C ASP A 93 19.43 9.10 -11.92
N ARG A 94 20.76 8.99 -12.05
CA ARG A 94 21.70 9.52 -11.07
C ARG A 94 21.61 11.05 -10.95
N ASP A 95 21.40 11.74 -12.06
CA ASP A 95 21.33 13.21 -12.06
C ASP A 95 20.14 13.69 -11.22
N THR A 96 19.00 12.99 -11.30
CA THR A 96 17.84 13.28 -10.45
C THR A 96 18.12 12.98 -8.97
N VAL A 97 18.85 11.91 -8.64
CA VAL A 97 19.26 11.62 -7.27
C VAL A 97 20.17 12.72 -6.72
N GLU A 98 21.15 13.17 -7.51
CA GLU A 98 22.06 14.27 -7.13
C GLU A 98 21.30 15.59 -6.94
N TYR A 99 20.35 15.90 -7.82
CA TYR A 99 19.47 17.05 -7.67
C TYR A 99 18.64 16.98 -6.37
N PHE A 100 18.08 15.83 -6.06
CA PHE A 100 17.38 15.60 -4.80
C PHE A 100 18.29 15.88 -3.59
N LEU A 101 19.49 15.33 -3.58
CA LEU A 101 20.46 15.53 -2.48
C LEU A 101 20.83 17.01 -2.32
N TYR A 102 21.03 17.71 -3.43
CA TYR A 102 21.29 19.15 -3.43
C TYR A 102 20.13 19.93 -2.80
N CYS A 103 18.89 19.65 -3.21
CA CYS A 103 17.71 20.29 -2.64
C CYS A 103 17.52 19.97 -1.15
N ALA A 104 17.71 18.72 -0.75
CA ALA A 104 17.60 18.26 0.62
C ALA A 104 18.68 18.90 1.53
N GLY A 105 19.91 19.03 1.03
CA GLY A 105 21.00 19.72 1.69
C GLY A 105 20.70 21.22 1.91
N LYS A 106 20.20 21.92 0.89
CA LYS A 106 19.74 23.30 0.99
C LYS A 106 18.62 23.49 2.03
N ALA A 107 17.73 22.52 2.14
CA ALA A 107 16.63 22.52 3.11
C ALA A 107 17.08 22.10 4.52
N GLY A 108 18.37 21.81 4.74
CA GLY A 108 18.91 21.37 6.04
C GLY A 108 18.37 19.99 6.50
N ARG A 109 17.88 19.17 5.56
CA ARG A 109 17.29 17.87 5.86
C ARG A 109 18.29 16.71 5.78
N ILE A 110 19.41 16.92 5.14
CA ILE A 110 20.52 15.98 5.04
C ILE A 110 21.76 16.70 5.56
N THR A 111 22.44 16.11 6.54
CA THR A 111 23.71 16.57 7.10
C THR A 111 24.78 15.56 6.74
N GLY A 112 25.89 16.01 6.15
CA GLY A 112 27.05 15.18 5.85
C GLY A 112 27.31 15.03 4.34
N ASP A 113 28.36 14.27 4.02
CA ASP A 113 28.89 14.07 2.67
C ASP A 113 28.10 13.01 1.86
N ALA A 114 26.78 13.21 1.81
CA ALA A 114 25.89 12.26 1.09
C ALA A 114 26.18 12.22 -0.42
N GLY A 115 26.85 13.24 -0.96
CA GLY A 115 27.20 13.33 -2.39
C GLY A 115 28.24 12.32 -2.86
N ASN A 116 29.06 11.76 -1.94
CA ASN A 116 30.10 10.78 -2.28
C ASN A 116 29.63 9.31 -2.17
N SER A 117 28.37 9.08 -1.79
CA SER A 117 27.82 7.74 -1.65
C SER A 117 27.38 7.17 -3.00
N SER A 118 27.39 5.83 -3.13
CA SER A 118 26.82 5.18 -4.31
C SER A 118 25.31 5.38 -4.37
N THR A 119 24.73 5.28 -5.55
CA THR A 119 23.28 5.39 -5.76
C THR A 119 22.53 4.37 -4.89
N GLU A 120 23.01 3.14 -4.80
CA GLU A 120 22.44 2.08 -3.96
C GLU A 120 22.41 2.48 -2.48
N THR A 121 23.54 3.02 -1.99
CA THR A 121 23.64 3.46 -0.59
C THR A 121 22.63 4.58 -0.28
N ILE A 122 22.46 5.52 -1.19
CA ILE A 122 21.49 6.60 -1.05
C ILE A 122 20.07 6.05 -1.04
N LEU A 123 19.73 5.18 -1.99
CA LEU A 123 18.39 4.56 -2.07
C LEU A 123 18.10 3.70 -0.83
N GLN A 124 19.12 3.01 -0.28
CA GLN A 124 18.98 2.23 0.94
C GLN A 124 18.67 3.12 2.16
N HIS A 125 19.39 4.24 2.32
CA HIS A 125 19.11 5.21 3.39
C HIS A 125 17.72 5.84 3.28
N LEU A 126 17.19 5.98 2.05
CA LEU A 126 15.86 6.48 1.79
C LEU A 126 14.76 5.41 1.93
N ASN A 127 15.10 4.16 2.28
CA ASN A 127 14.21 3.01 2.31
C ASN A 127 13.54 2.72 0.95
N LEU A 128 14.25 2.98 -0.14
CA LEU A 128 13.82 2.75 -1.51
C LEU A 128 14.34 1.44 -2.11
N LEU A 129 15.11 0.69 -1.32
CA LEU A 129 15.50 -0.70 -1.60
C LEU A 129 14.87 -1.63 -0.56
N THR A 130 14.45 -2.80 -1.00
CA THR A 130 14.02 -3.89 -0.12
C THR A 130 15.22 -4.53 0.58
N ARG A 131 14.97 -5.44 1.53
CA ARG A 131 16.04 -6.22 2.20
C ARG A 131 16.84 -7.07 1.22
N ASP A 132 16.23 -7.48 0.11
CA ASP A 132 16.84 -8.27 -0.96
C ASP A 132 17.44 -7.38 -2.07
N ASN A 133 17.69 -6.10 -1.80
CA ASN A 133 18.23 -5.09 -2.71
C ASN A 133 17.39 -4.88 -4.00
N GLN A 134 16.10 -5.17 -3.97
CA GLN A 134 15.21 -4.84 -5.08
C GLN A 134 14.71 -3.40 -4.96
N LEU A 135 14.61 -2.70 -6.08
CA LEU A 135 14.01 -1.37 -6.13
C LEU A 135 12.54 -1.42 -5.73
N THR A 136 12.10 -0.48 -4.90
CA THR A 136 10.67 -0.30 -4.64
C THR A 136 10.00 0.47 -5.78
N ASN A 137 8.66 0.40 -5.87
CA ASN A 137 7.90 1.20 -6.83
C ASN A 137 8.18 2.70 -6.65
N ALA A 138 8.34 3.16 -5.39
CA ALA A 138 8.72 4.55 -5.10
C ALA A 138 10.08 4.92 -5.68
N ALA A 139 11.09 4.04 -5.62
CA ALA A 139 12.41 4.32 -6.19
C ALA A 139 12.31 4.62 -7.69
N VAL A 140 11.56 3.80 -8.42
CA VAL A 140 11.37 3.93 -9.86
C VAL A 140 10.57 5.20 -10.20
N LEU A 141 9.49 5.49 -9.46
CA LEU A 141 8.67 6.68 -9.69
C LEU A 141 9.40 7.99 -9.37
N LEU A 142 10.22 8.00 -8.33
CA LEU A 142 10.97 9.18 -7.91
C LEU A 142 12.21 9.42 -8.78
N PHE A 143 12.95 8.37 -9.09
CA PHE A 143 14.30 8.48 -9.63
C PHE A 143 14.52 7.68 -10.92
N GLY A 144 13.50 7.06 -11.49
CA GLY A 144 13.63 6.30 -12.73
C GLY A 144 13.97 7.21 -13.92
N LYS A 145 14.79 6.71 -14.86
CA LYS A 145 15.07 7.37 -16.14
C LYS A 145 13.82 7.47 -17.01
N ASN A 146 13.03 6.39 -17.01
CA ASN A 146 11.78 6.29 -17.76
C ASN A 146 10.74 5.47 -16.94
N PRO A 147 10.11 6.08 -15.92
CA PRO A 147 9.12 5.39 -15.10
C PRO A 147 7.92 4.87 -15.90
N GLN A 148 7.57 5.50 -17.01
CA GLN A 148 6.45 5.12 -17.87
C GLN A 148 6.62 3.74 -18.52
N GLN A 149 7.86 3.25 -18.63
CA GLN A 149 8.14 1.88 -19.06
C GLN A 149 7.54 0.85 -18.10
N PHE A 150 7.54 1.15 -16.80
CA PHE A 150 7.03 0.28 -15.73
C PHE A 150 5.59 0.65 -15.34
N TYR A 151 5.25 1.93 -15.43
CA TYR A 151 3.98 2.52 -15.03
C TYR A 151 3.44 3.45 -16.13
N PRO A 152 2.84 2.92 -17.19
CA PRO A 152 2.43 3.72 -18.36
C PRO A 152 1.45 4.86 -18.04
N THR A 153 0.77 4.79 -16.89
CA THR A 153 -0.19 5.81 -16.45
C THR A 153 0.39 6.85 -15.53
N SER A 154 1.69 6.75 -15.16
CA SER A 154 2.36 7.70 -14.27
C SER A 154 2.81 8.94 -15.04
N HIS A 155 1.88 9.82 -15.37
CA HIS A 155 2.15 11.09 -16.03
C HIS A 155 1.24 12.19 -15.47
N PHE A 156 1.68 13.44 -15.56
CA PHE A 156 0.80 14.58 -15.28
C PHE A 156 0.06 15.00 -16.54
N ARG A 157 -1.24 15.25 -16.38
CA ARG A 157 -2.04 15.92 -17.37
C ARG A 157 -2.44 17.29 -16.86
N LEU A 158 -2.05 18.30 -17.59
CA LEU A 158 -2.36 19.70 -17.30
C LEU A 158 -3.45 20.17 -18.25
N GLY A 159 -4.49 20.78 -17.70
CA GLY A 159 -5.58 21.35 -18.50
C GLY A 159 -5.92 22.75 -18.00
N ARG A 160 -5.99 23.72 -18.93
CA ARG A 160 -6.53 25.04 -18.66
C ARG A 160 -7.91 25.15 -19.28
N PHE A 161 -8.90 25.41 -18.44
CA PHE A 161 -10.28 25.58 -18.87
C PHE A 161 -10.65 27.05 -18.95
N GLY A 162 -11.57 27.39 -19.83
CA GLY A 162 -12.17 28.69 -19.96
C GLY A 162 -13.26 28.95 -18.90
N LYS A 163 -14.25 29.75 -19.27
CA LYS A 163 -15.36 30.10 -18.34
C LYS A 163 -16.30 28.90 -18.06
N ARG A 164 -16.33 27.91 -18.93
CA ARG A 164 -17.13 26.69 -18.77
C ARG A 164 -16.21 25.47 -18.60
N PRO A 165 -16.60 24.46 -17.81
CA PRO A 165 -15.84 23.22 -17.67
C PRO A 165 -15.60 22.44 -18.98
N SER A 166 -16.41 22.70 -20.01
CA SER A 166 -16.29 22.13 -21.35
C SER A 166 -15.29 22.87 -22.25
N ASP A 167 -14.86 24.07 -21.88
CA ASP A 167 -14.01 24.94 -22.71
C ASP A 167 -12.55 24.64 -22.39
N LEU A 168 -12.00 23.52 -22.87
CA LEU A 168 -10.60 23.19 -22.74
C LEU A 168 -9.78 24.07 -23.69
N LEU A 169 -9.05 25.04 -23.12
CA LEU A 169 -8.26 26.02 -23.88
C LEU A 169 -6.83 25.52 -24.15
N PHE A 170 -6.29 24.70 -23.26
CA PHE A 170 -4.95 24.16 -23.36
C PHE A 170 -4.91 22.80 -22.65
N GLN A 171 -4.17 21.86 -23.20
CA GLN A 171 -3.91 20.57 -22.59
C GLN A 171 -2.47 20.18 -22.88
N ASP A 172 -1.80 19.63 -21.87
CA ASP A 172 -0.46 19.08 -21.99
C ASP A 172 -0.33 17.80 -21.18
N GLN A 173 0.62 16.95 -21.55
CA GLN A 173 0.98 15.74 -20.83
C GLN A 173 2.48 15.73 -20.61
N VAL A 174 2.90 15.63 -19.35
CA VAL A 174 4.32 15.62 -18.96
C VAL A 174 4.66 14.23 -18.43
N GLU A 175 5.73 13.67 -18.97
CA GLU A 175 6.27 12.34 -18.62
C GLU A 175 7.65 12.50 -17.99
N GLY A 176 8.16 11.42 -17.38
CA GLY A 176 9.40 11.39 -16.63
C GLY A 176 9.19 10.94 -15.19
N ASN A 177 10.21 11.07 -14.36
CA ASN A 177 10.07 10.85 -12.93
C ASN A 177 9.40 12.05 -12.23
N ILE A 178 9.03 11.91 -10.97
CA ILE A 178 8.27 12.95 -10.24
C ILE A 178 9.03 14.27 -10.23
N PHE A 179 10.35 14.27 -10.10
CA PHE A 179 11.16 15.49 -10.11
C PHE A 179 11.18 16.16 -11.48
N GLN A 180 11.27 15.37 -12.55
CA GLN A 180 11.23 15.88 -13.93
C GLN A 180 9.86 16.45 -14.28
N MET A 181 8.77 15.81 -13.81
CA MET A 181 7.41 16.28 -14.07
C MET A 181 7.03 17.54 -13.29
N THR A 182 7.76 17.90 -12.22
CA THR A 182 7.43 19.04 -11.35
C THR A 182 8.37 20.24 -11.51
N ASN A 183 9.40 20.14 -12.32
CA ASN A 183 10.29 21.23 -12.72
C ASN A 183 9.88 21.75 -14.09
#